data_110360340837d47f8fd603176b3a67b2
#
_entry.id   110360340837d47f8fd603176b3a67b2
#
_cell.length_a   1.000
_cell.length_b   1.000
_cell.length_c   1.000
_cell.angle_alpha   90.00
_cell.angle_beta   90.00
_cell.angle_gamma   90.00
#
_symmetry.space_group_name_H-M   'P 1'
#
loop_
_entity.id
_entity.type
_entity.pdbx_description
1 polymer ?
#
loop_
_entity_poly.entity_id
_entity_poly.type
_entity_poly.pdbx_seq_one_letter_code
_entity_poly.pdbx_strand_id
1 'polypeptide(L)'
;MKIVYDTYDSPIGLIHVVVDEIGVKKVSLFKEDWEDYLTENADIKLDKQTCKDVVIQLDEYFNKKRKNFQLPLSIEGTEFRIKVWNALGEIPYGEVRSYLQIAEAIGNPKAVRAVGQANKANQLPIIIPCHRVIGKNGDLVGFAGDKINVKRFLLELEGAIKI
;
A
#
# COMPACT_ATOMS: atom_id res chain seq x y z
N MET A 1 2.81 21.44 -6.64
CA MET A 1 2.04 20.50 -7.47
C MET A 1 0.65 20.33 -6.88
N LYS A 2 -0.37 20.44 -7.71
CA LYS A 2 -1.75 20.35 -7.25
C LYS A 2 -2.09 18.91 -6.83
N ILE A 3 -2.68 18.75 -5.64
CA ILE A 3 -3.15 17.46 -5.15
C ILE A 3 -4.66 17.54 -4.87
N VAL A 4 -5.33 16.45 -5.14
CA VAL A 4 -6.76 16.29 -4.87
C VAL A 4 -7.01 14.93 -4.24
N TYR A 5 -8.18 14.74 -3.64
CA TYR A 5 -8.49 13.48 -2.99
C TYR A 5 -9.92 13.03 -3.24
N ASP A 6 -10.18 11.77 -2.95
CA ASP A 6 -11.51 11.19 -2.82
C ASP A 6 -11.46 10.11 -1.75
N THR A 7 -12.59 9.56 -1.42
CA THR A 7 -12.74 8.51 -0.42
C THR A 7 -13.39 7.28 -1.04
N TYR A 8 -13.08 6.13 -0.46
CA TYR A 8 -13.72 4.88 -0.80
C TYR A 8 -14.08 4.13 0.48
N ASP A 9 -15.35 3.78 0.65
CA ASP A 9 -15.82 3.05 1.83
C ASP A 9 -15.61 1.55 1.60
N SER A 10 -14.57 1.02 2.21
CA SER A 10 -14.13 -0.36 2.00
C SER A 10 -14.51 -1.27 3.18
N PRO A 11 -14.37 -2.61 3.02
CA PRO A 11 -14.55 -3.53 4.14
C PRO A 11 -13.60 -3.31 5.30
N ILE A 12 -12.48 -2.62 5.09
CA ILE A 12 -11.51 -2.30 6.16
C ILE A 12 -11.65 -0.87 6.66
N GLY A 13 -12.73 -0.17 6.28
CA GLY A 13 -13.00 1.21 6.68
C GLY A 13 -12.85 2.19 5.54
N LEU A 14 -12.96 3.47 5.87
CA LEU A 14 -12.88 4.54 4.88
C LEU A 14 -11.43 4.73 4.43
N ILE A 15 -11.20 4.59 3.14
CA ILE A 15 -9.90 4.80 2.52
C ILE A 15 -9.90 6.18 1.85
N HIS A 16 -8.82 6.94 2.07
CA HIS A 16 -8.60 8.20 1.37
C HIS A 16 -7.53 7.97 0.29
N VAL A 17 -7.77 8.49 -0.90
CA VAL A 17 -6.81 8.43 -1.99
C VAL A 17 -6.43 9.83 -2.41
N VAL A 18 -5.16 10.05 -2.71
CA VAL A 18 -4.63 11.34 -3.14
C VAL A 18 -4.00 11.17 -4.52
N VAL A 19 -4.35 12.06 -5.42
CA VAL A 19 -3.85 12.05 -6.80
C VAL A 19 -3.23 13.41 -7.12
N ASP A 20 -2.10 13.41 -7.78
CA ASP A 20 -1.49 14.61 -8.31
C ASP A 20 -1.41 14.53 -9.85
N GLU A 21 -0.67 15.42 -10.47
CA GLU A 21 -0.58 15.48 -11.94
C GLU A 21 0.10 14.26 -12.57
N ILE A 22 0.91 13.55 -11.77
CA ILE A 22 1.65 12.36 -12.23
C ILE A 22 0.79 11.11 -12.09
N GLY A 23 0.11 10.96 -10.96
CA GLY A 23 -0.71 9.78 -10.70
C GLY A 23 -1.13 9.68 -9.24
N VAL A 24 -1.40 8.46 -8.79
CA VAL A 24 -1.79 8.20 -7.40
C VAL A 24 -0.59 8.44 -6.49
N LYS A 25 -0.75 9.33 -5.53
CA LYS A 25 0.33 9.76 -4.63
C LYS A 25 0.24 9.10 -3.26
N LYS A 26 -0.96 8.83 -2.79
CA LYS A 26 -1.16 8.29 -1.45
C LYS A 26 -2.46 7.50 -1.37
N VAL A 27 -2.39 6.41 -0.61
CA VAL A 27 -3.57 5.65 -0.17
C VAL A 27 -3.49 5.61 1.35
N SER A 28 -4.46 6.20 2.02
CA SER A 28 -4.48 6.27 3.48
C SER A 28 -5.56 5.33 4.01
N LEU A 29 -5.14 4.32 4.77
CA LEU A 29 -6.02 3.27 5.29
C LEU A 29 -6.51 3.56 6.71
N PHE A 30 -5.87 4.51 7.42
CA PHE A 30 -6.14 4.75 8.83
C PHE A 30 -6.44 6.21 9.08
N LYS A 31 -7.41 6.46 9.96
CA LYS A 31 -7.86 7.81 10.28
C LYS A 31 -6.73 8.72 10.77
N GLU A 32 -5.87 8.20 11.65
CA GLU A 32 -4.76 8.99 12.19
C GLU A 32 -3.78 9.43 11.10
N ASP A 33 -3.47 8.52 10.17
CA ASP A 33 -2.59 8.81 9.05
C ASP A 33 -3.19 9.91 8.18
N TRP A 34 -4.48 9.85 7.91
CA TRP A 34 -5.15 10.87 7.11
C TRP A 34 -5.19 12.22 7.83
N GLU A 35 -5.46 12.23 9.13
CA GLU A 35 -5.47 13.46 9.92
C GLU A 35 -4.10 14.13 9.92
N ASP A 36 -3.02 13.34 10.05
CA ASP A 36 -1.65 13.86 9.97
C ASP A 36 -1.37 14.46 8.60
N TYR A 37 -1.82 13.78 7.55
CA TYR A 37 -1.64 14.28 6.18
C TYR A 37 -2.36 15.61 5.98
N LEU A 38 -3.56 15.76 6.51
CA LEU A 38 -4.34 17.01 6.44
C LEU A 38 -3.66 18.16 7.16
N THR A 39 -2.89 17.89 8.20
CA THR A 39 -2.15 18.93 8.92
C THR A 39 -1.20 19.67 7.99
N GLU A 40 -0.58 18.96 7.06
CA GLU A 40 0.37 19.52 6.10
C GLU A 40 -0.28 19.91 4.77
N ASN A 41 -1.52 19.47 4.52
CA ASN A 41 -2.22 19.65 3.25
C ASN A 41 -3.66 20.08 3.47
N ALA A 42 -3.88 21.07 4.36
CA ALA A 42 -5.20 21.47 4.82
C ALA A 42 -6.13 22.00 3.73
N ASP A 43 -5.56 22.49 2.62
CA ASP A 43 -6.32 23.04 1.50
C ASP A 43 -6.58 22.06 0.36
N ILE A 44 -6.28 20.77 0.59
CA ILE A 44 -6.54 19.74 -0.41
C ILE A 44 -8.04 19.68 -0.74
N LYS A 45 -8.37 19.55 -2.01
CA LYS A 45 -9.75 19.57 -2.49
C LYS A 45 -10.25 18.18 -2.86
N LEU A 46 -11.52 17.95 -2.62
CA LEU A 46 -12.22 16.76 -3.10
C LEU A 46 -12.39 16.87 -4.62
N ASP A 47 -12.00 15.84 -5.35
CA ASP A 47 -12.15 15.79 -6.81
C ASP A 47 -12.41 14.36 -7.25
N LYS A 48 -13.69 14.01 -7.31
CA LYS A 48 -14.12 12.64 -7.63
C LYS A 48 -13.73 12.23 -9.05
N GLN A 49 -13.74 13.17 -9.97
CA GLN A 49 -13.43 12.86 -11.38
C GLN A 49 -11.95 12.49 -11.54
N THR A 50 -11.06 13.26 -10.94
CA THR A 50 -9.62 13.00 -11.03
C THR A 50 -9.24 11.69 -10.32
N CYS A 51 -9.93 11.35 -9.24
CA CYS A 51 -9.64 10.14 -8.46
C CYS A 51 -10.45 8.92 -8.91
N LYS A 52 -11.23 9.05 -9.97
CA LYS A 52 -12.19 8.02 -10.40
C LYS A 52 -11.55 6.65 -10.60
N ASP A 53 -10.43 6.59 -11.33
CA ASP A 53 -9.83 5.30 -11.69
C ASP A 53 -9.31 4.54 -10.48
N VAL A 54 -8.67 5.23 -9.54
CA VAL A 54 -8.15 4.56 -8.34
C VAL A 54 -9.30 4.05 -7.46
N VAL A 55 -10.37 4.82 -7.33
CA VAL A 55 -11.54 4.40 -6.54
C VAL A 55 -12.20 3.18 -7.17
N ILE A 56 -12.39 3.19 -8.49
CA ILE A 56 -12.98 2.04 -9.21
C ILE A 56 -12.11 0.80 -9.03
N GLN A 57 -10.80 0.93 -9.17
CA GLN A 57 -9.91 -0.23 -9.06
C GLN A 57 -9.84 -0.77 -7.64
N LEU A 58 -9.90 0.08 -6.63
CA LEU A 58 -10.00 -0.38 -5.24
C LEU A 58 -11.30 -1.15 -5.03
N ASP A 59 -12.42 -0.64 -5.55
CA ASP A 59 -13.71 -1.33 -5.44
C ASP A 59 -13.66 -2.71 -6.12
N GLU A 60 -13.10 -2.79 -7.30
CA GLU A 60 -12.91 -4.05 -8.00
C GLU A 60 -12.02 -5.02 -7.23
N TYR A 61 -10.96 -4.51 -6.63
CA TYR A 61 -10.04 -5.32 -5.82
C TYR A 61 -10.77 -5.95 -4.61
N PHE A 62 -11.49 -5.13 -3.84
CA PHE A 62 -12.20 -5.64 -2.66
C PHE A 62 -13.37 -6.58 -3.02
N ASN A 63 -13.90 -6.49 -4.22
CA ASN A 63 -14.94 -7.38 -4.71
C ASN A 63 -14.39 -8.58 -5.49
N LYS A 64 -13.08 -8.82 -5.41
CA LYS A 64 -12.39 -9.95 -6.07
C LYS A 64 -12.52 -9.95 -7.59
N LYS A 65 -12.71 -8.79 -8.18
CA LYS A 65 -12.84 -8.62 -9.64
C LYS A 65 -11.53 -8.16 -10.28
N ARG A 66 -10.53 -7.82 -9.46
CA ARG A 66 -9.25 -7.30 -9.91
C ARG A 66 -8.13 -7.82 -9.03
N LYS A 67 -7.06 -8.28 -9.65
CA LYS A 67 -5.85 -8.76 -8.95
C LYS A 67 -4.69 -7.78 -9.05
N ASN A 68 -4.60 -7.03 -10.13
CA ASN A 68 -3.50 -6.09 -10.38
C ASN A 68 -4.06 -4.70 -10.68
N PHE A 69 -3.36 -3.68 -10.21
CA PHE A 69 -3.73 -2.29 -10.47
C PHE A 69 -3.04 -1.78 -11.72
N GLN A 70 -3.76 -1.00 -12.52
CA GLN A 70 -3.25 -0.36 -13.74
C GLN A 70 -3.46 1.15 -13.59
N LEU A 71 -2.55 1.78 -12.84
CA LEU A 71 -2.65 3.18 -12.47
C LEU A 71 -1.29 3.84 -12.60
N PRO A 72 -1.23 5.08 -13.08
CA PRO A 72 0.00 5.85 -12.94
C PRO A 72 0.23 6.15 -11.47
N LEU A 73 1.47 6.05 -11.01
CA LEU A 73 1.83 6.28 -9.62
C LEU A 73 2.78 7.45 -9.50
N SER A 74 2.53 8.29 -8.51
CA SER A 74 3.40 9.41 -8.17
C SER A 74 4.21 9.02 -6.94
N ILE A 75 5.39 8.45 -7.17
CA ILE A 75 6.23 7.88 -6.11
C ILE A 75 7.40 8.81 -5.82
N GLU A 76 7.58 9.13 -4.55
CA GLU A 76 8.72 9.88 -4.06
C GLU A 76 9.40 9.12 -2.94
N GLY A 77 10.72 9.04 -2.97
CA GLY A 77 11.47 8.38 -1.94
C GLY A 77 12.95 8.27 -2.30
N THR A 78 13.73 7.72 -1.38
CA THR A 78 15.14 7.47 -1.63
C THR A 78 15.29 6.38 -2.68
N GLU A 79 16.45 6.31 -3.31
CA GLU A 79 16.79 5.25 -4.27
C GLU A 79 16.58 3.86 -3.67
N PHE A 80 17.01 3.68 -2.41
CA PHE A 80 16.84 2.41 -1.71
C PHE A 80 15.36 2.04 -1.53
N ARG A 81 14.57 2.99 -1.06
CA ARG A 81 13.12 2.76 -0.86
C ARG A 81 12.42 2.41 -2.17
N ILE A 82 12.75 3.13 -3.23
CA ILE A 82 12.16 2.86 -4.55
C ILE A 82 12.50 1.44 -5.02
N LYS A 83 13.74 0.99 -4.80
CA LYS A 83 14.12 -0.41 -5.11
C LYS A 83 13.27 -1.41 -4.33
N VAL A 84 13.07 -1.15 -3.04
CA VAL A 84 12.23 -2.02 -2.21
C VAL A 84 10.80 -2.03 -2.73
N TRP A 85 10.22 -0.85 -2.98
CA TRP A 85 8.84 -0.76 -3.44
C TRP A 85 8.64 -1.43 -4.80
N ASN A 86 9.61 -1.34 -5.70
CA ASN A 86 9.56 -2.06 -6.97
C ASN A 86 9.58 -3.58 -6.74
N ALA A 87 10.39 -4.06 -5.80
CA ALA A 87 10.43 -5.48 -5.46
C ALA A 87 9.09 -5.94 -4.85
N LEU A 88 8.46 -5.11 -4.02
CA LEU A 88 7.13 -5.40 -3.48
C LEU A 88 6.11 -5.56 -4.61
N GLY A 89 6.20 -4.70 -5.62
CA GLY A 89 5.29 -4.75 -6.77
C GLY A 89 5.39 -6.03 -7.58
N GLU A 90 6.51 -6.76 -7.46
CA GLU A 90 6.72 -8.02 -8.14
C GLU A 90 6.09 -9.22 -7.41
N ILE A 91 5.64 -9.05 -6.17
CA ILE A 91 5.00 -10.14 -5.43
C ILE A 91 3.61 -10.40 -6.00
N PRO A 92 3.37 -11.59 -6.56
CA PRO A 92 2.07 -11.87 -7.17
C PRO A 92 0.92 -11.89 -6.17
N TYR A 93 -0.26 -11.59 -6.66
CA TYR A 93 -1.50 -11.75 -5.91
C TYR A 93 -1.61 -13.19 -5.38
N GLY A 94 -1.91 -13.32 -4.10
CA GLY A 94 -2.06 -14.64 -3.47
C GLY A 94 -0.76 -15.24 -2.98
N GLU A 95 0.36 -14.52 -3.09
CA GLU A 95 1.67 -15.00 -2.62
C GLU A 95 2.23 -14.04 -1.55
N VAL A 96 3.19 -14.56 -0.80
CA VAL A 96 3.89 -13.79 0.22
C VAL A 96 5.38 -13.96 0.07
N ARG A 97 6.15 -13.00 0.61
CA ARG A 97 7.60 -13.06 0.69
C ARG A 97 8.03 -12.66 2.09
N SER A 98 9.18 -13.17 2.50
CA SER A 98 9.79 -12.72 3.76
C SER A 98 10.58 -11.43 3.51
N TYR A 99 10.91 -10.72 4.58
CA TYR A 99 11.78 -9.54 4.48
C TYR A 99 13.15 -9.90 3.91
N LEU A 100 13.67 -11.09 4.28
CA LEU A 100 14.95 -11.56 3.72
C LEU A 100 14.86 -11.78 2.21
N GLN A 101 13.76 -12.37 1.73
CA GLN A 101 13.58 -12.59 0.30
C GLN A 101 13.56 -11.28 -0.48
N ILE A 102 12.95 -10.24 0.08
CA ILE A 102 12.95 -8.91 -0.54
C ILE A 102 14.37 -8.34 -0.53
N ALA A 103 15.10 -8.46 0.59
CA ALA A 103 16.48 -8.00 0.69
C ALA A 103 17.37 -8.71 -0.35
N GLU A 104 17.18 -10.00 -0.53
CA GLU A 104 17.90 -10.77 -1.54
C GLU A 104 17.53 -10.31 -2.97
N ALA A 105 16.24 -10.04 -3.20
CA ALA A 105 15.76 -9.60 -4.51
C ALA A 105 16.37 -8.27 -4.96
N ILE A 106 16.63 -7.36 -4.01
CA ILE A 106 17.26 -6.08 -4.33
C ILE A 106 18.79 -6.14 -4.31
N GLY A 107 19.35 -7.34 -4.16
CA GLY A 107 20.80 -7.53 -4.18
C GLY A 107 21.53 -7.16 -2.90
N ASN A 108 20.83 -7.06 -1.77
CA ASN A 108 21.41 -6.66 -0.50
C ASN A 108 20.83 -7.50 0.66
N PRO A 109 21.24 -8.78 0.78
CA PRO A 109 20.66 -9.68 1.80
C PRO A 109 20.92 -9.25 3.24
N LYS A 110 21.83 -8.33 3.48
CA LYS A 110 22.11 -7.80 4.83
C LYS A 110 21.16 -6.66 5.21
N ALA A 111 20.35 -6.17 4.26
CA ALA A 111 19.52 -4.99 4.47
C ALA A 111 18.11 -5.32 4.98
N VAL A 112 17.91 -6.45 5.68
CA VAL A 112 16.58 -6.90 6.13
C VAL A 112 15.86 -5.84 6.97
N ARG A 113 16.59 -5.22 7.90
CA ARG A 113 16.01 -4.19 8.76
C ARG A 113 15.63 -2.93 7.98
N ALA A 114 16.49 -2.51 7.05
CA ALA A 114 16.20 -1.36 6.18
C ALA A 114 15.03 -1.64 5.24
N VAL A 115 14.90 -2.88 4.76
CA VAL A 115 13.74 -3.31 3.97
C VAL A 115 12.46 -3.18 4.80
N GLY A 116 12.48 -3.59 6.06
CA GLY A 116 11.34 -3.43 6.96
C GLY A 116 10.93 -1.97 7.11
N GLN A 117 11.89 -1.06 7.24
CA GLN A 117 11.60 0.37 7.35
C GLN A 117 11.02 0.93 6.04
N ALA A 118 11.58 0.53 4.90
CA ALA A 118 11.06 0.94 3.60
C ALA A 118 9.63 0.41 3.37
N ASN A 119 9.35 -0.81 3.82
CA ASN A 119 8.02 -1.40 3.76
C ASN A 119 6.99 -0.56 4.53
N LYS A 120 7.35 -0.11 5.73
CA LYS A 120 6.50 0.76 6.55
C LYS A 120 6.31 2.15 5.93
N ALA A 121 7.29 2.62 5.17
CA ALA A 121 7.25 3.95 4.56
C ALA A 121 6.44 4.01 3.27
N ASN A 122 5.89 2.89 2.82
CA ASN A 122 5.07 2.82 1.61
C ASN A 122 3.82 3.69 1.73
N GLN A 123 3.70 4.71 0.87
CA GLN A 123 2.56 5.62 0.85
C GLN A 123 1.39 5.09 0.01
N LEU A 124 1.57 3.96 -0.66
CA LEU A 124 0.59 3.39 -1.57
C LEU A 124 0.23 1.94 -1.19
N PRO A 125 -0.17 1.69 0.08
CA PRO A 125 -0.53 0.33 0.48
C PRO A 125 -1.65 -0.22 -0.41
N ILE A 126 -1.73 -1.52 -0.55
CA ILE A 126 -2.62 -2.26 -1.44
C ILE A 126 -2.12 -2.18 -2.89
N ILE A 127 -1.93 -0.99 -3.44
CA ILE A 127 -1.43 -0.81 -4.81
C ILE A 127 0.01 -1.33 -4.91
N ILE A 128 0.87 -0.90 -3.98
CA ILE A 128 2.19 -1.49 -3.78
C ILE A 128 2.03 -2.44 -2.59
N PRO A 129 2.04 -3.75 -2.82
CA PRO A 129 1.49 -4.70 -1.84
C PRO A 129 2.42 -5.00 -0.66
N CYS A 130 2.67 -4.01 0.18
CA CYS A 130 3.50 -4.19 1.37
C CYS A 130 2.92 -5.20 2.35
N HIS A 131 1.62 -5.47 2.28
CA HIS A 131 0.97 -6.50 3.11
C HIS A 131 1.40 -7.92 2.75
N ARG A 132 2.00 -8.13 1.57
CA ARG A 132 2.48 -9.44 1.13
C ARG A 132 3.87 -9.80 1.66
N VAL A 133 4.47 -8.93 2.47
CA VAL A 133 5.73 -9.23 3.16
C VAL A 133 5.41 -9.63 4.60
N ILE A 134 5.83 -10.83 4.98
CA ILE A 134 5.56 -11.38 6.30
C ILE A 134 6.88 -11.73 6.98
N GLY A 135 6.81 -11.89 8.30
CA GLY A 135 7.98 -12.27 9.07
C GLY A 135 8.38 -13.71 8.87
N LYS A 136 9.52 -14.05 9.40
CA LYS A 136 10.03 -15.42 9.43
C LYS A 136 8.98 -16.32 10.11
N ASN A 137 8.76 -17.51 9.57
CA ASN A 137 7.75 -18.46 10.06
C ASN A 137 6.31 -18.01 9.85
N GLY A 138 6.06 -17.07 8.94
CA GLY A 138 4.70 -16.64 8.61
C GLY A 138 4.10 -15.61 9.53
N ASP A 139 4.91 -15.02 10.43
CA ASP A 139 4.40 -14.00 11.34
C ASP A 139 3.97 -12.73 10.61
N LEU A 140 2.81 -12.19 11.00
CA LEU A 140 2.30 -10.93 10.46
C LEU A 140 2.90 -9.78 11.27
N VAL A 141 4.12 -9.37 10.87
CA VAL A 141 4.85 -8.30 11.54
C VAL A 141 4.83 -7.02 10.70
N GLY A 142 5.29 -5.93 11.30
CA GLY A 142 5.36 -4.64 10.63
C GLY A 142 4.10 -3.79 10.77
N PHE A 143 3.05 -4.37 11.32
CA PHE A 143 1.79 -3.70 11.64
C PHE A 143 1.50 -3.95 13.12
N ALA A 144 0.83 -3.03 13.79
CA ALA A 144 0.50 -3.14 15.21
C ALA A 144 -1.00 -2.91 15.44
N GLY A 145 -1.57 -3.60 16.43
CA GLY A 145 -2.99 -3.44 16.81
C GLY A 145 -3.92 -3.72 15.65
N ASP A 146 -4.82 -2.79 15.35
CA ASP A 146 -5.80 -2.91 14.27
C ASP A 146 -5.15 -3.03 12.90
N LYS A 147 -3.92 -2.53 12.74
CA LYS A 147 -3.19 -2.62 11.48
C LYS A 147 -2.83 -4.06 11.13
N ILE A 148 -2.57 -4.91 12.14
CA ILE A 148 -2.37 -6.35 11.92
C ILE A 148 -3.64 -6.99 11.36
N ASN A 149 -4.80 -6.58 11.85
CA ASN A 149 -6.08 -7.10 11.36
C ASN A 149 -6.32 -6.71 9.90
N VAL A 150 -5.94 -5.51 9.51
CA VAL A 150 -6.02 -5.07 8.11
C VAL A 150 -5.12 -5.92 7.23
N LYS A 151 -3.88 -6.15 7.65
CA LYS A 151 -2.93 -6.98 6.90
C LYS A 151 -3.48 -8.40 6.72
N ARG A 152 -4.00 -8.99 7.79
CA ARG A 152 -4.61 -10.31 7.74
C ARG A 152 -5.80 -10.34 6.78
N PHE A 153 -6.68 -9.34 6.86
CA PHE A 153 -7.84 -9.25 5.97
C PHE A 153 -7.42 -9.26 4.50
N LEU A 154 -6.41 -8.45 4.14
CA LEU A 154 -5.95 -8.37 2.76
C LEU A 154 -5.36 -9.70 2.29
N LEU A 155 -4.56 -10.36 3.13
CA LEU A 155 -3.98 -11.66 2.78
C LEU A 155 -5.05 -12.75 2.65
N GLU A 156 -6.05 -12.75 3.50
CA GLU A 156 -7.17 -13.68 3.39
C GLU A 156 -8.00 -13.41 2.14
N LEU A 157 -8.27 -12.14 1.85
CA LEU A 157 -8.98 -11.74 0.63
C LEU A 157 -8.29 -12.26 -0.61
N GLU A 158 -6.96 -12.21 -0.65
CA GLU A 158 -6.16 -12.65 -1.78
C GLU A 158 -5.95 -14.18 -1.80
N GLY A 159 -6.38 -14.88 -0.76
CA GLY A 159 -6.16 -16.32 -0.66
C GLY A 159 -4.72 -16.71 -0.30
N ALA A 160 -3.90 -15.75 0.15
CA ALA A 160 -2.50 -16.01 0.51
C ALA A 160 -2.37 -16.72 1.84
N ILE A 161 -3.34 -16.52 2.74
CA ILE A 161 -3.44 -17.25 4.01
C ILE A 161 -4.88 -17.69 4.21
N LYS A 162 -5.08 -18.71 5.02
CA LYS A 162 -6.41 -19.21 5.36
C LYS A 162 -6.74 -18.88 6.81
N ILE A 163 -8.02 -18.71 7.08
CA ILE A 163 -8.52 -18.53 8.43
C ILE A 163 -8.46 -19.86 9.19
#